data_92f64e5151770fd7c831d5fc394a9bab
#
_entry.id   92f64e5151770fd7c831d5fc394a9bab
#
_cell.length_a   1.000
_cell.length_b   1.000
_cell.length_c   1.000
_cell.angle_alpha   90.00
_cell.angle_beta   90.00
_cell.angle_gamma   90.00
#
_symmetry.space_group_name_H-M   'P 1'
#
loop_
_entity.id
_entity.type
_entity.pdbx_description
1 polymer ?
#
loop_
_entity_poly.entity_id
_entity_poly.type
_entity_poly.pdbx_seq_one_letter_code
_entity_poly.pdbx_strand_id
1 'polypeptide(L)'
;DIDNDGDTDLVLGNLGENFYLRASNNAPVKVYLKDFDKNGTIEKIFSHTINGEDMPVFLKKDITEQLPALKKENLKHQDFAPKTIQALFPNNLSDATVLTVNTAASIIAINNSNKGFTVQPLPYQLQLSSIQALVVDDINKDGNKDILAAGNFFDLLPQFCSIDASYGNLLLGNGKGGFIVAKPQQSGISINGQIKQVLPLQVKNQPGYLFLQNNQHPLYLRKTNAGKK
;
A
#
# COMPACT_ATOMS: atom_id res chain seq x y z
N ASP A 1 10.94 -14.34 11.99
CA ASP A 1 10.68 -14.59 13.41
C ASP A 1 10.82 -13.25 14.14
N ILE A 2 9.68 -12.56 14.33
CA ILE A 2 9.60 -11.18 14.86
C ILE A 2 9.40 -11.21 16.39
N ASP A 3 8.79 -12.27 16.89
CA ASP A 3 8.50 -12.42 18.31
C ASP A 3 9.38 -13.45 19.02
N ASN A 4 10.35 -14.03 18.29
CA ASN A 4 11.34 -14.98 18.77
C ASN A 4 10.74 -16.31 19.28
N ASP A 5 9.65 -16.77 18.66
CA ASP A 5 9.01 -18.04 18.96
C ASP A 5 9.48 -19.20 18.08
N GLY A 6 10.27 -18.92 17.05
CA GLY A 6 10.86 -19.87 16.10
C GLY A 6 10.05 -20.08 14.82
N ASP A 7 8.85 -19.50 14.72
CA ASP A 7 8.02 -19.56 13.52
C ASP A 7 8.31 -18.38 12.58
N THR A 8 8.03 -18.54 11.30
CA THR A 8 8.23 -17.46 10.32
C THR A 8 7.02 -16.57 10.25
N ASP A 9 7.23 -15.28 10.53
CA ASP A 9 6.24 -14.22 10.42
C ASP A 9 6.29 -13.50 9.08
N LEU A 10 5.25 -12.70 8.79
CA LEU A 10 5.17 -11.91 7.57
C LEU A 10 5.04 -10.42 7.88
N VAL A 11 5.79 -9.61 7.14
CA VAL A 11 5.61 -8.16 7.08
C VAL A 11 5.19 -7.78 5.68
N LEU A 12 4.03 -7.13 5.56
CA LEU A 12 3.40 -6.84 4.28
C LEU A 12 3.21 -5.33 4.13
N GLY A 13 3.88 -4.75 3.13
CA GLY A 13 3.67 -3.37 2.71
C GLY A 13 2.41 -3.25 1.84
N ASN A 14 1.69 -2.14 1.99
CA ASN A 14 0.49 -1.81 1.23
C ASN A 14 0.45 -0.30 0.94
N LEU A 15 -0.66 0.20 0.38
CA LEU A 15 -0.86 1.61 0.05
C LEU A 15 -0.91 2.53 1.29
N GLY A 16 -1.24 1.97 2.46
CA GLY A 16 -1.48 2.74 3.67
C GLY A 16 -2.92 3.27 3.74
N GLU A 17 -3.24 3.94 4.84
CA GLU A 17 -4.60 4.43 5.15
C GLU A 17 -4.79 5.93 4.87
N ASN A 18 -3.74 6.61 4.40
CA ASN A 18 -3.79 8.02 4.00
C ASN A 18 -4.04 8.17 2.49
N PHE A 19 -5.00 7.43 1.98
CA PHE A 19 -5.40 7.45 0.58
C PHE A 19 -6.91 7.62 0.47
N TYR A 20 -7.41 8.17 -0.63
CA TYR A 20 -8.84 8.45 -0.79
C TYR A 20 -9.70 7.18 -0.85
N LEU A 21 -9.16 6.05 -1.34
CA LEU A 21 -9.83 4.75 -1.32
C LEU A 21 -9.58 4.06 0.03
N ARG A 22 -10.39 4.40 1.02
CA ARG A 22 -10.33 3.77 2.34
C ARG A 22 -11.13 2.48 2.32
N ALA A 23 -10.41 1.35 2.35
CA ALA A 23 -11.02 0.03 2.38
C ALA A 23 -11.24 -0.46 3.80
N SER A 24 -12.39 -1.05 4.07
CA SER A 24 -12.70 -1.74 5.31
C SER A 24 -13.66 -2.91 5.06
N ASN A 25 -13.88 -3.77 6.05
CA ASN A 25 -14.86 -4.86 5.93
C ASN A 25 -16.28 -4.36 5.65
N ASN A 26 -16.65 -3.19 6.21
CA ASN A 26 -17.97 -2.60 6.03
C ASN A 26 -18.06 -1.66 4.82
N ALA A 27 -16.94 -1.20 4.31
CA ALA A 27 -16.84 -0.31 3.16
C ALA A 27 -15.67 -0.75 2.25
N PRO A 28 -15.80 -1.89 1.55
CA PRO A 28 -14.73 -2.41 0.70
C PRO A 28 -14.56 -1.58 -0.56
N VAL A 29 -13.35 -1.63 -1.11
CA VAL A 29 -13.09 -1.27 -2.50
C VAL A 29 -13.28 -2.51 -3.35
N LYS A 30 -13.99 -2.41 -4.48
CA LYS A 30 -14.26 -3.54 -5.37
C LYS A 30 -13.74 -3.26 -6.77
N VAL A 31 -13.38 -4.32 -7.47
CA VAL A 31 -13.03 -4.30 -8.89
C VAL A 31 -13.94 -5.26 -9.62
N TYR A 32 -14.71 -4.74 -10.54
CA TYR A 32 -15.56 -5.53 -11.46
C TYR A 32 -14.78 -5.77 -12.73
N LEU A 33 -14.58 -7.03 -13.07
CA LEU A 33 -13.85 -7.49 -14.26
C LEU A 33 -14.83 -8.15 -15.20
N LYS A 34 -14.99 -7.58 -16.37
CA LYS A 34 -15.85 -8.12 -17.42
C LYS A 34 -15.60 -7.41 -18.74
N ASP A 35 -15.87 -8.08 -19.85
CA ASP A 35 -16.04 -7.45 -21.17
C ASP A 35 -17.45 -6.85 -21.23
N PHE A 36 -17.59 -5.57 -20.83
CA PHE A 36 -18.87 -4.90 -20.68
C PHE A 36 -19.53 -4.54 -22.02
N ASP A 37 -18.74 -4.27 -23.04
CA ASP A 37 -19.23 -3.86 -24.38
C ASP A 37 -19.10 -4.97 -25.43
N LYS A 38 -18.62 -6.16 -25.05
CA LYS A 38 -18.45 -7.35 -25.88
C LYS A 38 -17.48 -7.14 -27.06
N ASN A 39 -16.42 -6.35 -26.81
CA ASN A 39 -15.37 -6.10 -27.80
C ASN A 39 -14.20 -7.09 -27.73
N GLY A 40 -14.21 -8.05 -26.79
CA GLY A 40 -13.16 -9.04 -26.53
C GLY A 40 -12.10 -8.57 -25.53
N THR A 41 -12.23 -7.37 -24.96
CA THR A 41 -11.33 -6.82 -23.95
C THR A 41 -12.04 -6.77 -22.60
N ILE A 42 -11.33 -7.14 -21.52
CA ILE A 42 -11.88 -7.08 -20.16
C ILE A 42 -11.64 -5.67 -19.60
N GLU A 43 -12.72 -4.96 -19.31
CA GLU A 43 -12.66 -3.71 -18.55
C GLU A 43 -12.53 -3.97 -17.06
N LYS A 44 -11.89 -3.00 -16.37
CA LYS A 44 -11.67 -2.99 -14.92
C LYS A 44 -12.38 -1.80 -14.31
N ILE A 45 -13.54 -2.03 -13.73
CA ILE A 45 -14.33 -0.96 -13.11
C ILE A 45 -14.13 -0.99 -11.61
N PHE A 46 -13.46 0.04 -11.09
CA PHE A 46 -13.25 0.22 -9.66
C PHE A 46 -14.43 0.93 -9.01
N SER A 47 -14.84 0.45 -7.86
CA SER A 47 -15.78 1.12 -6.98
C SER A 47 -15.27 1.18 -5.55
N HIS A 48 -15.78 2.14 -4.81
CA HIS A 48 -15.65 2.17 -3.36
C HIS A 48 -17.04 2.25 -2.72
N THR A 49 -17.20 1.62 -1.57
CA THR A 49 -18.47 1.61 -0.88
C THR A 49 -18.64 2.89 -0.07
N ILE A 50 -19.69 3.67 -0.39
CA ILE A 50 -20.09 4.88 0.34
C ILE A 50 -21.54 4.69 0.78
N ASN A 51 -21.81 4.80 2.07
CA ASN A 51 -23.15 4.60 2.65
C ASN A 51 -23.84 3.28 2.25
N GLY A 52 -23.04 2.23 2.07
CA GLY A 52 -23.54 0.91 1.66
C GLY A 52 -23.74 0.72 0.17
N GLU A 53 -23.43 1.73 -0.65
CA GLU A 53 -23.57 1.69 -2.12
C GLU A 53 -22.20 1.68 -2.81
N ASP A 54 -22.07 0.96 -3.91
CA ASP A 54 -20.85 0.87 -4.69
C ASP A 54 -20.77 2.04 -5.68
N MET A 55 -20.04 3.07 -5.31
CA MET A 55 -19.84 4.26 -6.13
C MET A 55 -18.61 4.10 -7.05
N PRO A 56 -18.70 4.51 -8.33
CA PRO A 56 -17.56 4.43 -9.24
C PRO A 56 -16.41 5.35 -8.79
N VAL A 57 -15.18 4.85 -8.89
CA VAL A 57 -13.96 5.61 -8.57
C VAL A 57 -13.56 6.54 -9.72
N PHE A 58 -13.89 6.17 -10.96
CA PHE A 58 -13.50 6.90 -12.15
C PHE A 58 -14.33 8.17 -12.37
N LEU A 59 -13.69 9.19 -12.93
CA LEU A 59 -14.42 10.32 -13.49
C LEU A 59 -15.27 9.86 -14.66
N LYS A 60 -16.39 10.54 -14.90
CA LYS A 60 -17.27 10.27 -16.05
C LYS A 60 -16.50 10.19 -17.37
N LYS A 61 -15.52 11.10 -17.57
CA LYS A 61 -14.71 11.12 -18.78
C LYS A 61 -13.98 9.79 -18.98
N ASP A 62 -13.27 9.32 -17.95
CA ASP A 62 -12.44 8.12 -18.04
C ASP A 62 -13.27 6.87 -18.36
N ILE A 63 -14.40 6.69 -17.66
CA ILE A 63 -15.27 5.53 -17.89
C ILE A 63 -16.00 5.60 -19.24
N THR A 64 -16.37 6.79 -19.73
CA THR A 64 -17.05 6.94 -21.04
C THR A 64 -16.08 6.89 -22.23
N GLU A 65 -14.78 7.11 -22.01
CA GLU A 65 -13.75 6.82 -23.02
C GLU A 65 -13.55 5.31 -23.17
N GLN A 66 -13.57 4.58 -22.06
CA GLN A 66 -13.46 3.12 -22.06
C GLN A 66 -14.73 2.44 -22.55
N LEU A 67 -15.91 2.95 -22.16
CA LEU A 67 -17.24 2.41 -22.51
C LEU A 67 -18.12 3.51 -23.13
N PRO A 68 -17.99 3.77 -24.45
CA PRO A 68 -18.68 4.88 -25.12
C PRO A 68 -20.22 4.83 -25.03
N ALA A 69 -20.81 3.65 -24.86
CA ALA A 69 -22.26 3.50 -24.69
C ALA A 69 -22.78 4.28 -23.48
N LEU A 70 -22.04 4.33 -22.39
CA LEU A 70 -22.41 5.08 -21.18
C LEU A 70 -22.52 6.59 -21.41
N LYS A 71 -21.86 7.13 -22.44
CA LYS A 71 -21.92 8.56 -22.76
C LYS A 71 -23.32 9.01 -23.18
N LYS A 72 -24.05 8.16 -23.91
CA LYS A 72 -25.41 8.47 -24.39
C LYS A 72 -26.39 8.57 -23.23
N GLU A 73 -26.21 7.75 -22.20
CA GLU A 73 -27.11 7.68 -21.04
C GLU A 73 -26.74 8.66 -19.93
N ASN A 74 -25.57 9.28 -20.03
CA ASN A 74 -25.00 10.17 -19.03
C ASN A 74 -24.43 11.44 -19.67
N LEU A 75 -25.31 12.27 -20.28
CA LEU A 75 -24.86 13.44 -21.02
C LEU A 75 -24.19 14.49 -20.12
N LYS A 76 -24.73 14.72 -18.93
CA LYS A 76 -24.19 15.70 -17.98
C LYS A 76 -23.46 15.01 -16.82
N HIS A 77 -22.52 15.71 -16.20
CA HIS A 77 -21.84 15.21 -15.00
C HIS A 77 -22.81 15.01 -13.81
N GLN A 78 -23.80 15.88 -13.68
CA GLN A 78 -24.82 15.78 -12.63
C GLN A 78 -25.70 14.51 -12.76
N ASP A 79 -25.84 13.97 -13.96
CA ASP A 79 -26.62 12.74 -14.19
C ASP A 79 -25.80 11.49 -13.88
N PHE A 80 -24.48 11.60 -13.96
CA PHE A 80 -23.52 10.53 -13.66
C PHE A 80 -23.17 10.45 -12.17
N ALA A 81 -22.93 11.59 -11.55
CA ALA A 81 -22.35 11.68 -10.22
C ALA A 81 -23.08 10.87 -9.11
N PRO A 82 -24.42 10.79 -9.07
CA PRO A 82 -25.13 10.02 -8.07
C PRO A 82 -25.28 8.54 -8.41
N LYS A 83 -24.82 8.07 -9.57
CA LYS A 83 -25.05 6.70 -10.01
C LYS A 83 -24.08 5.72 -9.36
N THR A 84 -24.66 4.67 -8.82
CA THR A 84 -23.91 3.48 -8.34
C THR A 84 -23.45 2.63 -9.54
N ILE A 85 -22.56 1.68 -9.28
CA ILE A 85 -22.16 0.68 -10.30
C ILE A 85 -23.39 -0.07 -10.82
N GLN A 86 -24.33 -0.42 -9.95
CA GLN A 86 -25.56 -1.10 -10.31
C GLN A 86 -26.47 -0.25 -11.21
N ALA A 87 -26.49 1.07 -10.98
CA ALA A 87 -27.25 1.99 -11.82
C ALA A 87 -26.59 2.28 -13.18
N LEU A 88 -25.26 2.19 -13.26
CA LEU A 88 -24.52 2.33 -14.51
C LEU A 88 -24.60 1.06 -15.37
N PHE A 89 -24.72 -0.11 -14.75
CA PHE A 89 -24.73 -1.42 -15.42
C PHE A 89 -25.92 -2.28 -14.98
N PRO A 90 -27.18 -1.85 -15.16
CA PRO A 90 -28.35 -2.46 -14.52
C PRO A 90 -28.61 -3.93 -14.89
N ASN A 91 -28.13 -4.38 -16.03
CA ASN A 91 -28.37 -5.75 -16.53
C ASN A 91 -27.05 -6.48 -16.88
N ASN A 92 -25.92 -5.96 -16.43
CA ASN A 92 -24.63 -6.38 -16.98
C ASN A 92 -23.56 -6.72 -15.90
N LEU A 93 -24.00 -6.98 -14.66
CA LEU A 93 -23.09 -7.31 -13.55
C LEU A 93 -23.13 -8.76 -13.11
N SER A 94 -24.17 -9.52 -13.49
CA SER A 94 -24.44 -10.87 -12.96
C SER A 94 -23.33 -11.89 -13.23
N ASP A 95 -22.57 -11.71 -14.31
CA ASP A 95 -21.46 -12.56 -14.75
C ASP A 95 -20.08 -11.87 -14.64
N ALA A 96 -20.02 -10.68 -14.00
CA ALA A 96 -18.77 -10.01 -13.71
C ALA A 96 -18.02 -10.73 -12.58
N THR A 97 -16.71 -10.92 -12.74
CA THR A 97 -15.85 -11.32 -11.63
C THR A 97 -15.62 -10.12 -10.72
N VAL A 98 -15.97 -10.25 -9.44
CA VAL A 98 -15.81 -9.18 -8.46
C VAL A 98 -14.68 -9.54 -7.49
N LEU A 99 -13.62 -8.72 -7.48
CA LEU A 99 -12.57 -8.79 -6.49
C LEU A 99 -12.82 -7.73 -5.42
N THR A 100 -12.58 -8.09 -4.16
CA THR A 100 -12.86 -7.22 -3.01
C THR A 100 -11.56 -6.98 -2.23
N VAL A 101 -11.30 -5.71 -1.93
CA VAL A 101 -10.22 -5.25 -1.06
C VAL A 101 -10.86 -4.63 0.19
N ASN A 102 -10.54 -5.14 1.35
CA ASN A 102 -11.09 -4.70 2.64
C ASN A 102 -10.05 -4.11 3.60
N THR A 103 -8.80 -3.99 3.17
CA THR A 103 -7.75 -3.28 3.90
C THR A 103 -6.72 -2.68 2.96
N ALA A 104 -6.27 -1.47 3.24
CA ALA A 104 -5.12 -0.83 2.60
C ALA A 104 -3.95 -0.68 3.57
N ALA A 105 -4.12 -1.09 4.83
CA ALA A 105 -3.08 -1.01 5.85
C ALA A 105 -1.88 -1.90 5.52
N SER A 106 -0.69 -1.39 5.80
CA SER A 106 0.52 -2.19 5.92
C SER A 106 0.49 -2.94 7.24
N ILE A 107 0.78 -4.23 7.24
CA ILE A 107 0.52 -5.12 8.38
C ILE A 107 1.71 -6.00 8.74
N ILE A 108 1.66 -6.54 9.95
CA ILE A 108 2.43 -7.70 10.38
C ILE A 108 1.44 -8.84 10.60
N ALA A 109 1.79 -10.03 10.15
CA ALA A 109 1.06 -11.25 10.44
C ALA A 109 1.99 -12.19 11.24
N ILE A 110 1.74 -12.26 12.53
CA ILE A 110 2.45 -13.14 13.46
C ILE A 110 1.92 -14.56 13.27
N ASN A 111 2.80 -15.49 13.01
CA ASN A 111 2.49 -16.89 12.88
C ASN A 111 2.33 -17.51 14.28
N ASN A 112 1.20 -18.15 14.55
CA ASN A 112 0.98 -18.85 15.82
C ASN A 112 0.95 -20.38 15.59
N SER A 113 1.82 -20.86 14.72
CA SER A 113 1.88 -22.30 14.35
C SER A 113 0.53 -22.82 13.86
N ASN A 114 0.01 -23.85 14.51
CA ASN A 114 -1.26 -24.49 14.14
C ASN A 114 -2.52 -23.60 14.36
N LYS A 115 -2.39 -22.42 14.96
CA LYS A 115 -3.49 -21.49 15.22
C LYS A 115 -3.68 -20.44 14.12
N GLY A 116 -2.82 -20.48 13.09
CA GLY A 116 -2.83 -19.51 11.99
C GLY A 116 -2.14 -18.19 12.36
N PHE A 117 -2.51 -17.11 11.67
CA PHE A 117 -1.86 -15.81 11.82
C PHE A 117 -2.68 -14.83 12.65
N THR A 118 -2.00 -14.12 13.55
CA THR A 118 -2.55 -12.90 14.18
C THR A 118 -2.10 -11.69 13.38
N VAL A 119 -3.06 -10.97 12.79
CA VAL A 119 -2.77 -9.80 11.94
C VAL A 119 -2.92 -8.53 12.76
N GLN A 120 -1.91 -7.66 12.69
CA GLN A 120 -1.92 -6.33 13.31
C GLN A 120 -1.39 -5.27 12.33
N PRO A 121 -1.95 -4.05 12.32
CA PRO A 121 -1.42 -2.97 11.49
C PRO A 121 -0.05 -2.52 12.01
N LEU A 122 0.83 -2.14 11.07
CA LEU A 122 2.04 -1.41 11.40
C LEU A 122 1.69 -0.05 12.04
N PRO A 123 2.59 0.57 12.81
CA PRO A 123 2.37 1.88 13.41
C PRO A 123 1.85 2.92 12.42
N TYR A 124 1.03 3.88 12.90
CA TYR A 124 0.29 4.80 12.02
C TYR A 124 1.20 5.61 11.07
N GLN A 125 2.43 5.91 11.47
CA GLN A 125 3.41 6.61 10.64
C GLN A 125 3.67 5.89 9.31
N LEU A 126 3.59 4.56 9.32
CA LEU A 126 3.77 3.72 8.14
C LEU A 126 2.49 3.58 7.31
N GLN A 127 1.35 4.03 7.84
CA GLN A 127 0.07 4.09 7.12
C GLN A 127 -0.10 5.41 6.34
N LEU A 128 0.79 6.38 6.51
CA LEU A 128 0.70 7.70 5.86
C LEU A 128 1.07 7.67 4.38
N SER A 129 1.81 6.65 3.95
CA SER A 129 2.22 6.46 2.56
C SER A 129 2.36 4.98 2.22
N SER A 130 2.47 4.67 0.93
CA SER A 130 2.68 3.29 0.50
C SER A 130 4.03 2.76 0.97
N ILE A 131 4.07 1.49 1.34
CA ILE A 131 5.30 0.76 1.62
C ILE A 131 5.55 -0.21 0.47
N GLN A 132 6.62 0.01 -0.28
CA GLN A 132 7.01 -0.81 -1.42
C GLN A 132 8.30 -1.61 -1.18
N ALA A 133 9.08 -1.19 -0.19
CA ALA A 133 10.35 -1.82 0.15
C ALA A 133 10.46 -2.04 1.65
N LEU A 134 10.85 -3.26 2.03
CA LEU A 134 10.99 -3.70 3.40
C LEU A 134 12.29 -4.48 3.56
N VAL A 135 12.97 -4.25 4.68
CA VAL A 135 14.06 -5.10 5.17
C VAL A 135 13.79 -5.42 6.62
N VAL A 136 13.86 -6.70 6.97
CA VAL A 136 13.77 -7.18 8.36
C VAL A 136 15.14 -7.71 8.75
N ASP A 137 15.78 -7.08 9.72
CA ASP A 137 17.15 -7.37 10.18
C ASP A 137 17.32 -6.88 11.63
N ASP A 138 18.29 -7.41 12.34
CA ASP A 138 18.75 -6.82 13.63
C ASP A 138 19.66 -5.61 13.31
N ILE A 139 19.03 -4.44 13.18
CA ILE A 139 19.70 -3.23 12.70
C ILE A 139 20.52 -2.57 13.81
N ASN A 140 20.00 -2.57 15.02
CA ASN A 140 20.64 -1.95 16.20
C ASN A 140 21.56 -2.92 16.97
N LYS A 141 21.55 -4.22 16.63
CA LYS A 141 22.31 -5.32 17.24
C LYS A 141 21.92 -5.60 18.69
N ASP A 142 20.63 -5.56 18.97
CA ASP A 142 20.08 -5.91 20.29
C ASP A 142 19.54 -7.36 20.37
N GLY A 143 19.60 -8.09 19.25
CA GLY A 143 19.15 -9.47 19.13
C GLY A 143 17.70 -9.60 18.65
N ASN A 144 16.96 -8.50 18.52
CA ASN A 144 15.58 -8.52 18.03
C ASN A 144 15.51 -8.09 16.56
N LYS A 145 14.45 -8.47 15.86
CA LYS A 145 14.23 -8.03 14.49
C LYS A 145 13.64 -6.63 14.43
N ASP A 146 14.32 -5.76 13.68
CA ASP A 146 13.86 -4.42 13.32
C ASP A 146 13.31 -4.43 11.91
N ILE A 147 12.51 -3.41 11.55
CA ILE A 147 11.96 -3.25 10.21
C ILE A 147 12.40 -1.90 9.64
N LEU A 148 13.09 -1.94 8.51
CA LEU A 148 13.36 -0.77 7.68
C LEU A 148 12.33 -0.75 6.55
N ALA A 149 11.46 0.26 6.54
CA ALA A 149 10.37 0.40 5.59
C ALA A 149 10.49 1.70 4.80
N ALA A 150 10.28 1.62 3.50
CA ALA A 150 10.28 2.78 2.61
C ALA A 150 9.30 2.57 1.45
N GLY A 151 8.91 3.66 0.78
CA GLY A 151 7.96 3.54 -0.31
C GLY A 151 7.72 4.87 -1.01
N ASN A 152 6.52 5.37 -0.97
CA ASN A 152 5.88 6.40 -1.77
C ASN A 152 5.40 5.87 -3.14
N PHE A 153 4.38 6.53 -3.67
CA PHE A 153 3.83 6.19 -4.97
C PHE A 153 3.39 7.47 -5.69
N PHE A 154 4.13 7.84 -6.74
CA PHE A 154 3.94 9.10 -7.48
C PHE A 154 3.17 8.91 -8.78
N ASP A 155 3.07 7.66 -9.28
CA ASP A 155 2.53 7.34 -10.61
C ASP A 155 0.99 7.25 -10.61
N LEU A 156 0.33 8.12 -9.84
CA LEU A 156 -1.13 8.27 -9.85
C LEU A 156 -1.55 9.35 -10.84
N LEU A 157 -2.78 9.23 -11.35
CA LEU A 157 -3.37 10.30 -12.15
C LEU A 157 -3.47 11.58 -11.29
N PRO A 158 -3.27 12.76 -11.88
CA PRO A 158 -3.18 14.03 -11.13
C PRO A 158 -4.36 14.31 -10.19
N GLN A 159 -5.56 13.85 -10.54
CA GLN A 159 -6.77 14.02 -9.71
C GLN A 159 -6.76 13.20 -8.42
N PHE A 160 -5.86 12.20 -8.30
CA PHE A 160 -5.76 11.35 -7.13
C PHE A 160 -4.60 11.70 -6.20
N CYS A 161 -3.83 12.74 -6.54
CA CYS A 161 -2.63 13.18 -5.84
C CYS A 161 -1.52 12.11 -5.77
N SER A 162 -0.35 12.50 -5.29
CA SER A 162 0.74 11.56 -5.00
C SER A 162 0.62 11.04 -3.58
N ILE A 163 1.08 9.81 -3.35
CA ILE A 163 1.25 9.23 -2.01
C ILE A 163 2.72 9.42 -1.65
N ASP A 164 3.08 10.53 -1.00
CA ASP A 164 4.46 11.02 -0.85
C ASP A 164 4.87 11.33 0.61
N ALA A 165 4.07 10.90 1.57
CA ALA A 165 4.28 11.25 2.99
C ALA A 165 5.36 10.43 3.71
N SER A 166 6.05 9.50 3.02
CA SER A 166 7.11 8.70 3.63
C SER A 166 8.50 9.29 3.36
N TYR A 167 9.28 9.39 4.42
CA TYR A 167 10.72 9.70 4.36
C TYR A 167 11.58 8.48 4.73
N GLY A 168 11.00 7.29 4.70
CA GLY A 168 11.59 6.08 5.23
C GLY A 168 11.43 5.99 6.75
N ASN A 169 11.18 4.78 7.25
CA ASN A 169 10.95 4.54 8.67
C ASN A 169 11.81 3.36 9.15
N LEU A 170 12.39 3.52 10.32
CA LEU A 170 13.01 2.44 11.07
C LEU A 170 12.15 2.13 12.29
N LEU A 171 11.73 0.89 12.40
CA LEU A 171 10.99 0.35 13.54
C LEU A 171 11.93 -0.55 14.33
N LEU A 172 12.10 -0.24 15.60
CA LEU A 172 12.88 -1.06 16.53
C LEU A 172 11.96 -2.07 17.20
N GLY A 173 12.29 -3.34 17.04
CA GLY A 173 11.52 -4.45 17.57
C GLY A 173 11.85 -4.74 19.02
N ASN A 174 10.91 -5.31 19.76
CA ASN A 174 11.07 -5.70 21.15
C ASN A 174 11.17 -7.23 21.34
N GLY A 175 11.25 -8.00 20.24
CA GLY A 175 11.28 -9.46 20.26
C GLY A 175 9.99 -10.13 20.74
N LYS A 176 8.85 -9.40 20.75
CA LYS A 176 7.52 -9.87 21.16
C LYS A 176 6.43 -9.37 20.22
N GLY A 177 6.78 -9.13 18.94
CA GLY A 177 5.87 -8.62 17.93
C GLY A 177 5.53 -7.13 18.05
N GLY A 178 6.08 -6.39 19.03
CA GLY A 178 5.86 -4.96 19.21
C GLY A 178 7.02 -4.12 18.65
N PHE A 179 6.70 -2.89 18.20
CA PHE A 179 7.65 -1.99 17.55
C PHE A 179 7.55 -0.56 18.06
N ILE A 180 8.70 0.13 18.08
CA ILE A 180 8.79 1.57 18.31
C ILE A 180 9.39 2.21 17.06
N VAL A 181 8.73 3.24 16.53
CA VAL A 181 9.24 4.00 15.38
C VAL A 181 10.37 4.91 15.85
N ALA A 182 11.57 4.69 15.32
CA ALA A 182 12.73 5.53 15.60
C ALA A 182 12.52 6.92 15.00
N LYS A 183 12.87 7.96 15.76
CA LYS A 183 12.82 9.34 15.26
C LYS A 183 13.86 9.53 14.15
N PRO A 184 13.60 10.39 13.13
CA PRO A 184 14.56 10.65 12.06
C PRO A 184 15.96 11.06 12.56
N GLN A 185 16.03 11.79 13.67
CA GLN A 185 17.31 12.18 14.30
C GLN A 185 18.10 10.99 14.87
N GLN A 186 17.41 9.89 15.20
CA GLN A 186 18.01 8.67 15.72
C GLN A 186 18.39 7.72 14.60
N SER A 187 17.50 7.54 13.61
CA SER A 187 17.73 6.64 12.49
C SER A 187 18.65 7.23 11.42
N GLY A 188 18.71 8.57 11.29
CA GLY A 188 19.41 9.26 10.21
C GLY A 188 18.75 9.07 8.83
N ILE A 189 17.53 8.50 8.78
CA ILE A 189 16.82 8.22 7.54
C ILE A 189 15.92 9.40 7.22
N SER A 190 16.10 9.98 6.01
CA SER A 190 15.26 11.03 5.46
C SER A 190 15.33 10.95 3.93
N ILE A 191 14.54 10.04 3.35
CA ILE A 191 14.52 9.78 1.92
C ILE A 191 13.09 9.94 1.43
N ASN A 192 12.83 10.95 0.62
CA ASN A 192 11.49 11.27 0.11
C ASN A 192 11.20 10.75 -1.31
N GLY A 193 12.11 9.93 -1.87
CA GLY A 193 11.93 9.34 -3.20
C GLY A 193 10.86 8.23 -3.22
N GLN A 194 10.48 7.84 -4.43
CA GLN A 194 9.67 6.63 -4.65
C GLN A 194 10.59 5.41 -4.59
N ILE A 195 10.73 4.84 -3.40
CA ILE A 195 11.61 3.70 -3.16
C ILE A 195 10.92 2.42 -3.64
N LYS A 196 11.58 1.72 -4.56
CA LYS A 196 11.10 0.45 -5.11
C LYS A 196 11.71 -0.76 -4.41
N GLN A 197 12.93 -0.61 -3.90
CA GLN A 197 13.64 -1.69 -3.23
C GLN A 197 14.67 -1.15 -2.25
N VAL A 198 14.88 -1.87 -1.16
CA VAL A 198 16.00 -1.66 -0.22
C VAL A 198 16.74 -2.97 -0.09
N LEU A 199 18.07 -2.91 -0.24
CA LEU A 199 18.94 -4.08 -0.18
C LEU A 199 20.04 -3.87 0.87
N PRO A 200 20.32 -4.84 1.73
CA PRO A 200 21.53 -4.82 2.53
C PRO A 200 22.75 -4.89 1.61
N LEU A 201 23.71 -4.02 1.82
CA LEU A 201 24.93 -3.94 1.00
C LEU A 201 26.12 -3.58 1.86
N GLN A 202 27.25 -4.20 1.57
CA GLN A 202 28.53 -3.88 2.20
C GLN A 202 29.46 -3.18 1.20
N VAL A 203 29.87 -1.96 1.51
CA VAL A 203 30.80 -1.18 0.68
C VAL A 203 32.07 -0.93 1.46
N LYS A 204 33.22 -1.35 0.93
CA LYS A 204 34.54 -1.22 1.58
C LYS A 204 34.51 -1.67 3.07
N ASN A 205 33.97 -2.87 3.33
CA ASN A 205 33.80 -3.46 4.65
C ASN A 205 32.87 -2.65 5.61
N GLN A 206 32.09 -1.73 5.09
CA GLN A 206 31.09 -0.99 5.87
C GLN A 206 29.69 -1.46 5.49
N PRO A 207 28.93 -2.01 6.43
CA PRO A 207 27.56 -2.44 6.17
C PRO A 207 26.64 -1.24 6.02
N GLY A 208 25.60 -1.39 5.21
CA GLY A 208 24.60 -0.36 4.99
C GLY A 208 23.42 -0.88 4.19
N TYR A 209 22.60 0.02 3.69
CA TYR A 209 21.45 -0.28 2.86
C TYR A 209 21.48 0.56 1.60
N LEU A 210 21.25 -0.10 0.45
CA LEU A 210 21.09 0.54 -0.84
C LEU A 210 19.59 0.71 -1.12
N PHE A 211 19.17 1.95 -1.32
CA PHE A 211 17.81 2.32 -1.68
C PHE A 211 17.74 2.56 -3.19
N LEU A 212 16.95 1.76 -3.89
CA LEU A 212 16.68 1.94 -5.31
C LEU A 212 15.40 2.76 -5.48
N GLN A 213 15.54 3.89 -6.17
CA GLN A 213 14.48 4.87 -6.37
C GLN A 213 13.98 4.85 -7.82
N ASN A 214 12.70 5.13 -8.04
CA ASN A 214 12.17 5.35 -9.37
C ASN A 214 12.62 6.72 -9.90
N ASN A 215 13.17 6.74 -11.13
CA ASN A 215 13.66 7.95 -11.81
C ASN A 215 14.68 8.81 -11.03
N GLN A 216 15.40 8.23 -10.08
CA GLN A 216 16.42 8.92 -9.29
C GLN A 216 17.65 8.03 -9.10
N HIS A 217 18.77 8.63 -8.69
CA HIS A 217 19.96 7.88 -8.36
C HIS A 217 19.78 7.02 -7.12
N PRO A 218 20.36 5.81 -7.08
CA PRO A 218 20.37 5.00 -5.87
C PRO A 218 21.04 5.75 -4.70
N LEU A 219 20.55 5.54 -3.49
CA LEU A 219 21.15 6.09 -2.29
C LEU A 219 21.71 4.97 -1.41
N TYR A 220 22.93 5.14 -0.94
CA TYR A 220 23.52 4.23 0.02
C TYR A 220 23.61 4.88 1.41
N LEU A 221 22.88 4.31 2.36
CA LEU A 221 22.97 4.67 3.77
C LEU A 221 23.86 3.67 4.51
N ARG A 222 24.97 4.19 5.04
CA ARG A 222 25.89 3.40 5.83
C ARG A 222 25.37 3.22 7.27
N LYS A 223 25.42 1.98 7.79
CA LYS A 223 25.25 1.75 9.23
C LYS A 223 26.41 2.43 9.96
N THR A 224 26.12 3.36 10.83
CA THR A 224 27.10 3.92 11.75
C THR A 224 26.87 3.28 13.12
N ASN A 225 27.93 2.79 13.77
CA ASN A 225 27.83 2.44 15.19
C ASN A 225 27.46 3.73 15.92
N ALA A 226 26.24 3.81 16.45
CA ALA A 226 25.88 4.88 17.35
C ALA A 226 26.92 4.82 18.49
N GLY A 227 27.75 5.83 18.57
CA GLY A 227 28.80 5.87 19.60
C GLY A 227 28.12 5.72 20.97
N LYS A 228 28.57 4.76 21.75
CA LYS A 228 28.32 4.79 23.19
C LYS A 228 28.80 6.14 23.68
N LYS A 229 27.88 7.07 23.90
CA LYS A 229 28.14 8.23 24.77
C LYS A 229 27.77 7.86 26.18
#